data_e5bf8e5bf9c1f1bced2a1ef0044390b0
#
_entry.id   e5bf8e5bf9c1f1bced2a1ef0044390b0
#
_cell.length_a   1.000
_cell.length_b   1.000
_cell.length_c   1.000
_cell.angle_alpha   90.00
_cell.angle_beta   90.00
_cell.angle_gamma   90.00
#
_symmetry.space_group_name_H-M   'P 1'
#
loop_
_entity.id
_entity.type
_entity.pdbx_description
1 polymer ?
#
loop_
_entity_poly.entity_id
_entity_poly.type
_entity_poly.pdbx_seq_one_letter_code
_entity_poly.pdbx_strand_id
1 'polypeptide(L)'
;YMTTGAYWVGTGKDAVLWKYRQVEDREPPFCIFSPDITCDENLHHSMCLAYLKEPLLDGFCAPILEDSIGQLISSGSPTEINGCTQHIYNLRLAAKQVGRPGVFLVAVGTAEHDTGQIAVSDNEWGVRTTDSRLVGTLTEFKTADTLLNRVTHYAQYGCYTGNLTGPIYGGWCLGSEGVAVTLVAYSLSGLCIHGAIYNQHFPFHLHWGSNTTRELLWPISVAGQAMARNSKLLHTSNGFSNAGPMTEMVLYETACHALVSTVSGWHLWEMASARNKYRNRATPMEARIGMEVGHAVAGQGMTREQANELALRLLSKYEDNAADAPMGKEYPECYDVATALPTPEHFDMYRRIKDELAEMGVEFPY
;
A
#
# COMPACT_ATOMS: atom_id res chain seq x y z
N TYR A 1 -21.32 9.89 1.44
CA TYR A 1 -21.34 9.90 2.84
C TYR A 1 -19.97 9.82 3.52
N MET A 2 -18.99 10.31 2.85
CA MET A 2 -17.71 10.66 3.44
C MET A 2 -17.81 12.01 4.15
N THR A 3 -18.85 12.19 4.94
CA THR A 3 -19.02 13.42 5.70
C THR A 3 -17.92 13.51 6.73
N THR A 4 -17.17 14.59 6.73
CA THR A 4 -16.02 14.77 7.61
C THR A 4 -14.90 13.73 7.44
N GLY A 5 -14.78 13.14 6.24
CA GLY A 5 -13.84 12.03 5.97
C GLY A 5 -14.24 10.69 6.58
N ALA A 6 -15.37 10.61 7.27
CA ALA A 6 -15.84 9.38 7.87
C ALA A 6 -16.70 8.57 6.90
N TYR A 7 -16.51 7.28 6.89
CA TYR A 7 -17.37 6.35 6.17
C TYR A 7 -17.37 4.97 6.87
N TRP A 8 -18.38 4.18 6.54
CA TRP A 8 -18.49 2.83 7.03
C TRP A 8 -17.86 1.85 6.06
N VAL A 9 -17.01 0.99 6.58
CA VAL A 9 -16.48 -0.16 5.86
C VAL A 9 -17.19 -1.39 6.40
N GLY A 10 -17.85 -2.14 5.52
CA GLY A 10 -18.65 -3.29 5.90
C GLY A 10 -20.10 -2.98 6.22
N THR A 11 -20.84 -3.98 6.66
CA THR A 11 -22.27 -3.92 6.95
C THR A 11 -22.62 -4.54 8.29
N GLY A 12 -23.72 -4.09 8.89
CA GLY A 12 -24.23 -4.66 10.13
C GLY A 12 -23.22 -4.56 11.29
N LYS A 13 -23.02 -5.65 12.00
CA LYS A 13 -22.14 -5.71 13.18
C LYS A 13 -20.65 -5.57 12.83
N ASP A 14 -20.28 -5.85 11.60
CA ASP A 14 -18.89 -5.82 11.13
C ASP A 14 -18.52 -4.47 10.52
N ALA A 15 -19.45 -3.53 10.52
CA ALA A 15 -19.19 -2.20 10.01
C ALA A 15 -18.19 -1.44 10.88
N VAL A 16 -17.11 -0.95 10.28
CA VAL A 16 -16.10 -0.14 10.94
C VAL A 16 -16.28 1.32 10.57
N LEU A 17 -16.44 2.16 11.56
CA LEU A 17 -16.57 3.58 11.33
C LEU A 17 -15.18 4.24 11.28
N TRP A 18 -14.84 4.72 10.12
CA TRP A 18 -13.55 5.33 9.84
C TRP A 18 -13.33 6.72 10.44
N LYS A 19 -14.38 7.41 10.86
CA LYS A 19 -14.23 8.78 11.39
C LYS A 19 -13.22 8.91 12.53
N TYR A 20 -13.01 7.84 13.26
CA TYR A 20 -12.01 7.80 14.34
C TYR A 20 -10.57 7.71 13.84
N ARG A 21 -10.39 7.48 12.55
CA ARG A 21 -9.09 7.40 11.88
C ARG A 21 -8.72 8.67 11.14
N GLN A 22 -9.43 9.75 11.39
CA GLN A 22 -9.20 11.01 10.69
C GLN A 22 -8.17 11.87 11.41
N VAL A 23 -7.49 12.68 10.62
CA VAL A 23 -6.50 13.63 11.14
C VAL A 23 -7.08 14.58 12.18
N GLU A 24 -8.35 14.96 12.02
CA GLU A 24 -9.01 15.83 12.99
C GLU A 24 -9.14 15.22 14.38
N ASP A 25 -9.30 13.92 14.46
CA ASP A 25 -9.41 13.18 15.71
C ASP A 25 -8.03 12.86 16.31
N ARG A 26 -6.97 13.19 15.58
CA ARG A 26 -5.57 12.90 15.93
C ARG A 26 -5.29 11.42 16.16
N GLU A 27 -6.09 10.56 15.53
CA GLU A 27 -5.81 9.13 15.51
C GLU A 27 -4.56 8.81 14.68
N PRO A 28 -3.85 7.73 14.98
CA PRO A 28 -2.78 7.24 14.13
C PRO A 28 -3.23 7.04 12.68
N PRO A 29 -2.35 7.10 11.68
CA PRO A 29 -2.74 6.88 10.31
C PRO A 29 -3.36 5.49 10.12
N PHE A 30 -4.37 5.39 9.27
CA PHE A 30 -4.89 4.11 8.81
C PHE A 30 -3.83 3.42 7.96
N CYS A 31 -3.62 2.14 8.22
CA CYS A 31 -2.48 1.39 7.68
C CYS A 31 -2.93 0.24 6.79
N ILE A 32 -2.63 0.34 5.51
CA ILE A 32 -2.80 -0.75 4.55
C ILE A 32 -1.43 -1.38 4.27
N PHE A 33 -1.34 -2.67 4.49
CA PHE A 33 -0.15 -3.45 4.15
C PHE A 33 -0.32 -4.11 2.79
N SER A 34 0.71 -4.08 1.98
CA SER A 34 0.67 -4.68 0.66
C SER A 34 2.06 -5.05 0.17
N PRO A 35 2.30 -6.28 -0.24
CA PRO A 35 3.47 -6.62 -1.01
C PRO A 35 3.20 -6.45 -2.50
N ASP A 36 3.02 -5.27 -3.01
CA ASP A 36 2.63 -4.97 -4.40
C ASP A 36 3.62 -5.52 -5.45
N ILE A 37 3.91 -6.80 -5.35
CA ILE A 37 4.82 -7.58 -6.21
C ILE A 37 4.14 -8.87 -6.64
N THR A 38 4.69 -9.51 -7.66
CA THR A 38 4.32 -10.88 -8.02
C THR A 38 4.96 -11.90 -7.07
N CYS A 39 4.30 -13.02 -6.88
CA CYS A 39 4.81 -14.15 -6.13
C CYS A 39 4.45 -15.49 -6.76
N ASP A 40 5.21 -16.51 -6.37
CA ASP A 40 4.92 -17.89 -6.73
C ASP A 40 3.64 -18.40 -6.07
N GLU A 41 2.90 -19.26 -6.76
CA GLU A 41 1.66 -19.86 -6.27
C GLU A 41 1.82 -20.51 -4.89
N ASN A 42 2.91 -21.24 -4.67
CA ASN A 42 3.20 -21.95 -3.43
C ASN A 42 3.58 -21.04 -2.25
N LEU A 43 3.95 -19.79 -2.48
CA LEU A 43 4.30 -18.80 -1.45
C LEU A 43 3.13 -17.88 -1.08
N HIS A 44 2.17 -17.70 -1.99
CA HIS A 44 1.10 -16.72 -1.85
C HIS A 44 0.34 -16.83 -0.52
N HIS A 45 -0.07 -18.04 -0.15
CA HIS A 45 -0.83 -18.24 1.09
C HIS A 45 0.00 -17.91 2.34
N SER A 46 1.28 -18.33 2.37
CA SER A 46 2.18 -18.01 3.48
C SER A 46 2.44 -16.50 3.59
N MET A 47 2.64 -15.82 2.47
CA MET A 47 2.78 -14.36 2.46
C MET A 47 1.51 -13.70 3.00
N CYS A 48 0.33 -14.11 2.56
CA CYS A 48 -0.93 -13.60 3.11
C CYS A 48 -1.02 -13.78 4.63
N LEU A 49 -0.65 -14.97 5.14
CA LEU A 49 -0.63 -15.23 6.58
C LEU A 49 0.34 -14.31 7.33
N ALA A 50 1.55 -14.11 6.80
CA ALA A 50 2.57 -13.28 7.43
C ALA A 50 2.09 -11.82 7.57
N TYR A 51 1.55 -11.25 6.49
CA TYR A 51 1.03 -9.88 6.52
C TYR A 51 -0.20 -9.73 7.42
N LEU A 52 -1.14 -10.66 7.36
CA LEU A 52 -2.38 -10.60 8.17
C LEU A 52 -2.14 -10.78 9.67
N LYS A 53 -0.98 -11.29 10.08
CA LYS A 53 -0.54 -11.35 11.48
C LYS A 53 -0.05 -10.00 12.01
N GLU A 54 0.23 -9.02 11.16
CA GLU A 54 0.76 -7.74 11.60
C GLU A 54 -0.26 -6.97 12.45
N PRO A 55 0.14 -6.50 13.65
CA PRO A 55 -0.81 -5.93 14.61
C PRO A 55 -1.39 -4.59 14.16
N LEU A 56 -0.63 -3.79 13.41
CA LEU A 56 -1.05 -2.47 12.94
C LEU A 56 -1.80 -2.50 11.60
N LEU A 57 -2.05 -3.69 11.06
CA LEU A 57 -2.75 -3.82 9.79
C LEU A 57 -4.24 -3.51 9.94
N ASP A 58 -4.69 -2.46 9.31
CA ASP A 58 -6.11 -2.09 9.16
C ASP A 58 -6.72 -2.65 7.87
N GLY A 59 -5.93 -2.71 6.81
CA GLY A 59 -6.31 -3.29 5.54
C GLY A 59 -5.18 -4.06 4.87
N PHE A 60 -5.54 -4.96 3.97
CA PHE A 60 -4.57 -5.80 3.29
C PHE A 60 -4.85 -5.92 1.79
N CYS A 61 -3.81 -5.68 1.00
CA CYS A 61 -3.75 -5.99 -0.42
C CYS A 61 -2.75 -7.13 -0.61
N ALA A 62 -3.20 -8.28 -1.08
CA ALA A 62 -2.35 -9.46 -1.20
C ALA A 62 -1.36 -9.35 -2.39
N PRO A 63 -0.26 -10.12 -2.37
CA PRO A 63 0.64 -10.20 -3.51
C PRO A 63 -0.08 -10.75 -4.76
N ILE A 64 0.43 -10.43 -5.91
CA ILE A 64 -0.15 -10.83 -7.19
C ILE A 64 0.40 -12.21 -7.56
N LEU A 65 -0.48 -13.16 -7.89
CA LEU A 65 -0.04 -14.46 -8.40
C LEU A 65 0.55 -14.32 -9.80
N GLU A 66 1.75 -14.84 -10.00
CA GLU A 66 2.38 -14.91 -11.32
C GLU A 66 2.01 -16.18 -12.08
N ASP A 67 1.75 -17.26 -11.37
CA ASP A 67 1.33 -18.55 -11.88
C ASP A 67 0.13 -19.11 -11.12
N SER A 68 -0.63 -19.95 -11.75
CA SER A 68 -1.75 -20.66 -11.16
C SER A 68 -1.88 -22.04 -11.81
N ILE A 69 -2.00 -23.08 -10.98
CA ILE A 69 -2.08 -24.48 -11.44
C ILE A 69 -0.86 -24.84 -12.30
N GLY A 70 0.32 -24.35 -11.94
CA GLY A 70 1.56 -24.59 -12.68
C GLY A 70 1.65 -23.92 -14.05
N GLN A 71 0.81 -22.92 -14.33
CA GLN A 71 0.79 -22.17 -15.59
C GLN A 71 0.94 -20.67 -15.32
N LEU A 72 1.75 -19.99 -16.13
CA LEU A 72 1.85 -18.54 -16.08
C LEU A 72 0.49 -17.91 -16.38
N ILE A 73 0.14 -16.90 -15.61
CA ILE A 73 -1.09 -16.14 -15.80
C ILE A 73 -0.92 -15.20 -16.98
N SER A 74 -1.82 -15.35 -17.96
CA SER A 74 -1.86 -14.49 -19.14
C SER A 74 -3.07 -13.56 -19.07
N SER A 75 -2.82 -12.25 -19.18
CA SER A 75 -3.86 -11.23 -19.08
C SER A 75 -4.99 -11.46 -20.10
N GLY A 76 -6.24 -11.33 -19.65
CA GLY A 76 -7.44 -11.53 -20.47
C GLY A 76 -7.78 -12.99 -20.81
N SER A 77 -7.05 -13.95 -20.23
CA SER A 77 -7.22 -15.38 -20.53
C SER A 77 -7.92 -16.14 -19.39
N PRO A 78 -8.31 -17.41 -19.63
CA PRO A 78 -8.84 -18.28 -18.57
C PRO A 78 -7.85 -18.47 -17.40
N THR A 79 -6.55 -18.41 -17.63
CA THR A 79 -5.55 -18.53 -16.55
C THR A 79 -5.61 -17.31 -15.59
N GLU A 80 -5.97 -16.13 -16.08
CA GLU A 80 -6.19 -14.96 -15.23
C GLU A 80 -7.46 -15.12 -14.36
N ILE A 81 -8.53 -15.73 -14.87
CA ILE A 81 -9.71 -16.05 -14.07
C ILE A 81 -9.33 -17.00 -12.93
N ASN A 82 -8.62 -18.08 -13.26
CA ASN A 82 -8.15 -19.05 -12.25
C ASN A 82 -7.24 -18.39 -11.21
N GLY A 83 -6.28 -17.59 -11.65
CA GLY A 83 -5.37 -16.87 -10.77
C GLY A 83 -6.11 -15.91 -9.83
N CYS A 84 -7.04 -15.12 -10.35
CA CYS A 84 -7.86 -14.23 -9.52
C CYS A 84 -8.71 -15.02 -8.50
N THR A 85 -9.30 -16.12 -8.90
CA THR A 85 -10.10 -16.97 -8.00
C THR A 85 -9.23 -17.57 -6.90
N GLN A 86 -8.06 -18.09 -7.25
CA GLN A 86 -7.10 -18.63 -6.29
C GLN A 86 -6.56 -17.55 -5.33
N HIS A 87 -6.25 -16.38 -5.84
CA HIS A 87 -5.85 -15.23 -5.05
C HIS A 87 -6.90 -14.91 -3.97
N ILE A 88 -8.16 -14.79 -4.37
CA ILE A 88 -9.26 -14.49 -3.44
C ILE A 88 -9.42 -15.60 -2.39
N TYR A 89 -9.42 -16.85 -2.84
CA TYR A 89 -9.53 -18.01 -1.96
C TYR A 89 -8.43 -18.02 -0.90
N ASN A 90 -7.17 -17.92 -1.31
CA ASN A 90 -6.01 -17.90 -0.40
C ASN A 90 -6.08 -16.75 0.60
N LEU A 91 -6.47 -15.56 0.13
CA LEU A 91 -6.60 -14.37 0.96
C LEU A 91 -7.67 -14.54 2.05
N ARG A 92 -8.86 -15.04 1.68
CA ARG A 92 -9.92 -15.29 2.65
C ARG A 92 -9.59 -16.43 3.62
N LEU A 93 -8.93 -17.47 3.14
CA LEU A 93 -8.48 -18.57 3.98
C LEU A 93 -7.48 -18.08 5.02
N ALA A 94 -6.48 -17.30 4.60
CA ALA A 94 -5.48 -16.72 5.49
C ALA A 94 -6.13 -15.78 6.53
N ALA A 95 -7.04 -14.89 6.11
CA ALA A 95 -7.76 -14.00 7.01
C ALA A 95 -8.57 -14.78 8.08
N LYS A 96 -9.20 -15.89 7.67
CA LYS A 96 -9.92 -16.77 8.60
C LYS A 96 -8.96 -17.46 9.58
N GLN A 97 -7.83 -17.96 9.11
CA GLN A 97 -6.83 -18.65 9.93
C GLN A 97 -6.21 -17.77 11.01
N VAL A 98 -5.98 -16.48 10.71
CA VAL A 98 -5.47 -15.53 11.72
C VAL A 98 -6.57 -14.92 12.60
N GLY A 99 -7.83 -15.35 12.46
CA GLY A 99 -8.94 -14.84 13.25
C GLY A 99 -9.46 -13.47 12.85
N ARG A 100 -9.17 -13.01 11.62
CA ARG A 100 -9.56 -11.69 11.08
C ARG A 100 -10.45 -11.79 9.84
N PRO A 101 -11.54 -12.56 9.84
CA PRO A 101 -12.36 -12.82 8.65
C PRO A 101 -13.07 -11.58 8.09
N GLY A 102 -13.19 -10.51 8.89
CA GLY A 102 -13.79 -9.23 8.51
C GLY A 102 -12.77 -8.13 8.22
N VAL A 103 -11.49 -8.46 8.07
CA VAL A 103 -10.46 -7.47 7.72
C VAL A 103 -10.77 -6.82 6.38
N PHE A 104 -10.48 -5.52 6.25
CA PHE A 104 -10.64 -4.79 5.00
C PHE A 104 -9.67 -5.32 3.95
N LEU A 105 -10.20 -5.98 2.93
CA LEU A 105 -9.42 -6.53 1.83
C LEU A 105 -9.47 -5.59 0.64
N VAL A 106 -8.30 -5.24 0.13
CA VAL A 106 -8.12 -4.24 -0.92
C VAL A 106 -7.66 -4.93 -2.20
N ALA A 107 -8.05 -4.40 -3.35
CA ALA A 107 -7.68 -4.90 -4.67
C ALA A 107 -8.06 -6.37 -4.90
N VAL A 108 -9.16 -6.82 -4.31
CA VAL A 108 -9.61 -8.21 -4.38
C VAL A 108 -9.91 -8.61 -5.83
N GLY A 109 -9.15 -9.56 -6.37
CA GLY A 109 -9.31 -10.06 -7.74
C GLY A 109 -9.20 -9.00 -8.82
N THR A 110 -8.39 -7.96 -8.60
CA THR A 110 -8.16 -6.91 -9.60
C THR A 110 -7.33 -7.48 -10.76
N ALA A 111 -7.83 -7.32 -11.97
CA ALA A 111 -7.17 -7.68 -13.22
C ALA A 111 -7.37 -6.56 -14.24
N GLU A 112 -6.53 -6.53 -15.26
CA GLU A 112 -6.62 -5.51 -16.31
C GLU A 112 -7.89 -5.64 -17.14
N HIS A 113 -8.28 -6.86 -17.45
CA HIS A 113 -9.47 -7.19 -18.26
C HIS A 113 -10.68 -7.59 -17.40
N ASP A 114 -11.79 -7.90 -18.06
CA ASP A 114 -13.04 -8.33 -17.42
C ASP A 114 -12.97 -9.69 -16.73
N THR A 115 -11.88 -10.43 -16.93
CA THR A 115 -11.53 -11.65 -16.21
C THR A 115 -11.58 -11.51 -14.71
N GLY A 116 -11.12 -10.36 -14.18
CA GLY A 116 -11.23 -10.04 -12.76
C GLY A 116 -12.68 -9.89 -12.29
N GLN A 117 -13.58 -9.30 -13.12
CA GLN A 117 -14.99 -9.21 -12.79
C GLN A 117 -15.65 -10.59 -12.77
N ILE A 118 -15.28 -11.48 -13.69
CA ILE A 118 -15.77 -12.87 -13.73
C ILE A 118 -15.37 -13.61 -12.45
N ALA A 119 -14.10 -13.55 -12.09
CA ALA A 119 -13.57 -14.23 -10.90
C ALA A 119 -14.22 -13.77 -9.59
N VAL A 120 -14.48 -12.48 -9.43
CA VAL A 120 -15.08 -11.93 -8.21
C VAL A 120 -16.59 -12.01 -8.15
N SER A 121 -17.23 -12.46 -9.22
CA SER A 121 -18.69 -12.67 -9.27
C SER A 121 -19.10 -14.00 -8.64
N ASP A 122 -18.18 -14.74 -8.04
CA ASP A 122 -18.46 -15.97 -7.30
C ASP A 122 -19.23 -15.68 -6.01
N ASN A 123 -20.26 -16.52 -5.73
CA ASN A 123 -21.14 -16.32 -4.57
C ASN A 123 -20.50 -16.70 -3.22
N GLU A 124 -19.50 -17.56 -3.22
CA GLU A 124 -18.86 -18.06 -2.00
C GLU A 124 -17.57 -17.28 -1.69
N TRP A 125 -16.71 -17.12 -2.68
CA TRP A 125 -15.38 -16.53 -2.51
C TRP A 125 -15.25 -15.12 -3.08
N GLY A 126 -16.19 -14.69 -3.91
CA GLY A 126 -16.15 -13.41 -4.60
C GLY A 126 -16.11 -12.18 -3.71
N VAL A 127 -16.24 -11.01 -4.32
CA VAL A 127 -16.19 -9.73 -3.63
C VAL A 127 -17.35 -9.59 -2.63
N ARG A 128 -17.06 -8.96 -1.49
CA ARG A 128 -18.02 -8.66 -0.43
C ARG A 128 -18.17 -7.15 -0.26
N THR A 129 -19.23 -6.72 0.38
CA THR A 129 -19.48 -5.31 0.71
C THR A 129 -18.43 -4.72 1.67
N THR A 130 -17.66 -5.57 2.36
CA THR A 130 -16.51 -5.18 3.20
C THR A 130 -15.23 -5.01 2.43
N ASP A 131 -15.19 -5.38 1.15
CA ASP A 131 -13.98 -5.33 0.34
C ASP A 131 -13.92 -4.05 -0.48
N SER A 132 -12.74 -3.78 -0.99
CA SER A 132 -12.51 -2.75 -1.97
C SER A 132 -11.86 -3.32 -3.22
N ARG A 133 -12.16 -2.68 -4.34
CA ARG A 133 -11.48 -2.94 -5.61
C ARG A 133 -10.91 -1.65 -6.17
N LEU A 134 -9.81 -1.76 -6.90
CA LEU A 134 -9.09 -0.61 -7.41
C LEU A 134 -9.44 -0.32 -8.86
N VAL A 135 -9.54 0.96 -9.17
CA VAL A 135 -9.58 1.49 -10.53
C VAL A 135 -8.28 2.22 -10.78
N GLY A 136 -7.45 1.63 -11.64
CA GLY A 136 -6.12 2.18 -11.94
C GLY A 136 -6.20 3.22 -13.06
N THR A 137 -5.86 4.47 -12.74
CA THR A 137 -5.61 5.54 -13.71
C THR A 137 -4.14 5.91 -13.66
N LEU A 138 -3.28 4.96 -14.07
CA LEU A 138 -1.88 4.96 -13.67
C LEU A 138 -1.05 6.11 -14.26
N THR A 139 -1.21 6.44 -15.52
CA THR A 139 -0.23 7.33 -16.16
C THR A 139 -0.76 8.61 -16.78
N GLU A 140 -1.95 8.64 -17.34
CA GLU A 140 -2.28 9.73 -18.28
C GLU A 140 -3.68 10.34 -18.11
N PHE A 141 -4.29 10.27 -16.95
CA PHE A 141 -5.69 10.72 -16.74
C PHE A 141 -6.72 10.08 -17.69
N LYS A 142 -6.36 8.99 -18.33
CA LYS A 142 -7.27 8.29 -19.23
C LYS A 142 -8.24 7.44 -18.47
N THR A 143 -9.51 7.63 -18.76
CA THR A 143 -10.59 6.76 -18.30
C THR A 143 -11.15 6.04 -19.52
N ALA A 144 -10.84 4.77 -19.67
CA ALA A 144 -11.37 3.93 -20.73
C ALA A 144 -12.71 3.28 -20.31
N ASP A 145 -13.48 2.83 -21.28
CA ASP A 145 -14.76 2.13 -21.02
C ASP A 145 -14.58 0.91 -20.11
N THR A 146 -13.43 0.20 -20.20
CA THR A 146 -13.10 -0.92 -19.32
C THR A 146 -13.00 -0.51 -17.85
N LEU A 147 -12.52 0.70 -17.55
CA LEU A 147 -12.47 1.22 -16.18
C LEU A 147 -13.86 1.60 -15.69
N LEU A 148 -14.69 2.20 -16.52
CA LEU A 148 -16.08 2.52 -16.18
C LEU A 148 -16.92 1.27 -15.99
N ASN A 149 -16.69 0.23 -16.78
CA ASN A 149 -17.33 -1.09 -16.60
C ASN A 149 -16.99 -1.66 -15.21
N ARG A 150 -15.73 -1.55 -14.77
CA ARG A 150 -15.31 -1.98 -13.43
C ARG A 150 -16.03 -1.19 -12.34
N VAL A 151 -16.08 0.14 -12.45
CA VAL A 151 -16.78 1.00 -11.49
C VAL A 151 -18.25 0.59 -11.37
N THR A 152 -18.92 0.37 -12.51
CA THR A 152 -20.32 -0.07 -12.55
C THR A 152 -20.49 -1.44 -11.88
N HIS A 153 -19.60 -2.38 -12.16
CA HIS A 153 -19.61 -3.71 -11.56
C HIS A 153 -19.42 -3.64 -10.03
N TYR A 154 -18.46 -2.83 -9.55
CA TYR A 154 -18.24 -2.65 -8.11
C TYR A 154 -19.48 -2.07 -7.42
N ALA A 155 -20.11 -1.08 -8.04
CA ALA A 155 -21.34 -0.49 -7.52
C ALA A 155 -22.48 -1.51 -7.42
N GLN A 156 -22.63 -2.43 -8.39
CA GLN A 156 -23.63 -3.49 -8.36
C GLN A 156 -23.42 -4.47 -7.22
N TYR A 157 -22.17 -4.78 -6.87
CA TYR A 157 -21.84 -5.65 -5.75
C TYR A 157 -21.83 -4.92 -4.40
N GLY A 158 -22.00 -3.60 -4.41
CA GLY A 158 -21.98 -2.77 -3.21
C GLY A 158 -20.62 -2.73 -2.51
N CYS A 159 -19.53 -3.09 -3.21
CA CYS A 159 -18.18 -2.96 -2.69
C CYS A 159 -17.60 -1.57 -2.95
N TYR A 160 -16.57 -1.22 -2.20
CA TYR A 160 -15.94 0.09 -2.31
C TYR A 160 -15.02 0.18 -3.53
N THR A 161 -14.99 1.36 -4.15
CA THR A 161 -14.04 1.70 -5.20
C THR A 161 -12.90 2.53 -4.61
N GLY A 162 -11.67 2.07 -4.83
CA GLY A 162 -10.46 2.85 -4.60
C GLY A 162 -9.91 3.36 -5.92
N ASN A 163 -9.36 4.56 -5.94
CA ASN A 163 -8.67 5.11 -7.09
C ASN A 163 -7.17 4.90 -6.93
N LEU A 164 -6.54 4.24 -7.90
CA LEU A 164 -5.11 3.94 -7.90
C LEU A 164 -4.40 4.81 -8.93
N THR A 165 -3.40 5.60 -8.49
CA THR A 165 -2.75 6.57 -9.35
C THR A 165 -1.24 6.59 -9.17
N GLY A 166 -0.51 6.64 -10.29
CA GLY A 166 0.94 6.61 -10.32
C GLY A 166 1.54 7.69 -11.23
N PRO A 167 1.60 8.96 -10.82
CA PRO A 167 2.29 9.99 -11.59
C PRO A 167 3.78 9.71 -11.68
N ILE A 168 4.36 9.89 -12.86
CA ILE A 168 5.76 9.51 -13.15
C ILE A 168 6.64 10.75 -13.18
N TYR A 169 7.52 10.84 -12.16
CA TYR A 169 8.62 11.81 -12.16
C TYR A 169 9.65 11.46 -13.24
N GLY A 170 10.07 12.46 -14.01
CA GLY A 170 10.94 12.25 -15.17
C GLY A 170 10.22 11.69 -16.39
N GLY A 171 8.93 11.41 -16.28
CA GLY A 171 8.03 11.03 -17.36
C GLY A 171 7.09 12.17 -17.74
N TRP A 172 5.82 11.87 -17.96
CA TRP A 172 4.81 12.85 -18.41
C TRP A 172 4.50 13.95 -17.40
N CYS A 173 4.77 13.75 -16.11
CA CYS A 173 4.66 14.80 -15.09
C CYS A 173 5.86 15.75 -15.05
N LEU A 174 6.90 15.49 -15.83
CA LEU A 174 8.17 16.23 -15.82
C LEU A 174 8.88 16.15 -14.46
N GLY A 175 8.84 17.21 -13.66
CA GLY A 175 9.51 17.33 -12.36
C GLY A 175 8.57 17.18 -11.18
N SER A 176 9.11 17.46 -9.99
CA SER A 176 8.40 17.32 -8.71
C SER A 176 7.14 18.17 -8.61
N GLU A 177 7.15 19.40 -9.16
CA GLU A 177 5.99 20.28 -9.17
C GLU A 177 4.84 19.68 -10.00
N GLY A 178 5.15 19.11 -11.17
CA GLY A 178 4.16 18.43 -11.99
C GLY A 178 3.57 17.21 -11.29
N VAL A 179 4.39 16.46 -10.57
CA VAL A 179 3.93 15.33 -9.74
C VAL A 179 2.99 15.83 -8.66
N ALA A 180 3.31 16.90 -7.92
CA ALA A 180 2.47 17.43 -6.86
C ALA A 180 1.09 17.87 -7.38
N VAL A 181 1.04 18.60 -8.50
CA VAL A 181 -0.21 19.03 -9.14
C VAL A 181 -1.04 17.82 -9.57
N THR A 182 -0.38 16.82 -10.15
CA THR A 182 -1.01 15.63 -10.67
C THR A 182 -1.62 14.78 -9.55
N LEU A 183 -0.96 14.63 -8.41
CA LEU A 183 -1.50 13.93 -7.24
C LEU A 183 -2.84 14.52 -6.79
N VAL A 184 -2.93 15.85 -6.72
CA VAL A 184 -4.19 16.53 -6.38
C VAL A 184 -5.24 16.32 -7.46
N ALA A 185 -4.88 16.47 -8.73
CA ALA A 185 -5.81 16.29 -9.83
C ALA A 185 -6.37 14.86 -9.91
N TYR A 186 -5.56 13.85 -9.66
CA TYR A 186 -6.01 12.45 -9.56
C TYR A 186 -6.99 12.21 -8.42
N SER A 187 -6.80 12.86 -7.27
CA SER A 187 -7.72 12.76 -6.15
C SER A 187 -9.12 13.29 -6.55
N LEU A 188 -9.17 14.40 -7.27
CA LEU A 188 -10.42 14.98 -7.76
C LEU A 188 -11.06 14.09 -8.83
N SER A 189 -10.28 13.56 -9.76
CA SER A 189 -10.81 12.66 -10.80
C SER A 189 -11.34 11.36 -10.21
N GLY A 190 -10.65 10.78 -9.24
CA GLY A 190 -11.09 9.59 -8.52
C GLY A 190 -12.46 9.79 -7.88
N LEU A 191 -12.66 10.91 -7.21
CA LEU A 191 -13.98 11.26 -6.64
C LEU A 191 -15.04 11.49 -7.71
N CYS A 192 -14.74 12.34 -8.70
CA CYS A 192 -15.77 12.83 -9.64
C CYS A 192 -16.13 11.82 -10.73
N ILE A 193 -15.16 10.98 -11.16
CA ILE A 193 -15.33 10.06 -12.28
C ILE A 193 -15.57 8.64 -11.79
N HIS A 194 -14.79 8.17 -10.82
CA HIS A 194 -14.82 6.78 -10.38
C HIS A 194 -15.69 6.56 -9.13
N GLY A 195 -16.17 7.61 -8.48
CA GLY A 195 -16.90 7.51 -7.22
C GLY A 195 -16.05 6.87 -6.12
N ALA A 196 -14.72 7.04 -6.20
CA ALA A 196 -13.79 6.44 -5.27
C ALA A 196 -13.96 7.03 -3.86
N ILE A 197 -14.02 6.16 -2.86
CA ILE A 197 -14.12 6.58 -1.46
C ILE A 197 -12.76 6.86 -0.81
N TYR A 198 -11.69 6.40 -1.43
CA TYR A 198 -10.32 6.70 -1.07
C TYR A 198 -9.44 6.74 -2.31
N ASN A 199 -8.35 7.48 -2.21
CA ASN A 199 -7.36 7.60 -3.27
C ASN A 199 -6.03 7.03 -2.78
N GLN A 200 -5.47 6.15 -3.58
CA GLN A 200 -4.18 5.53 -3.38
C GLN A 200 -3.17 6.14 -4.34
N HIS A 201 -2.14 6.75 -3.82
CA HIS A 201 -1.15 7.48 -4.60
C HIS A 201 0.24 6.87 -4.46
N PHE A 202 0.86 6.56 -5.60
CA PHE A 202 2.24 6.08 -5.64
C PHE A 202 3.01 6.80 -6.76
N PRO A 203 3.34 8.08 -6.58
CA PRO A 203 4.26 8.71 -7.51
C PRO A 203 5.54 7.88 -7.54
N PHE A 204 6.14 7.73 -8.71
CA PHE A 204 7.37 6.95 -8.80
C PHE A 204 8.38 7.56 -9.80
N HIS A 205 9.62 7.27 -9.56
CA HIS A 205 10.73 7.73 -10.38
C HIS A 205 10.85 6.86 -11.65
N LEU A 206 10.90 7.48 -12.83
CA LEU A 206 10.93 6.77 -14.11
C LEU A 206 12.05 5.72 -14.20
N HIS A 207 13.24 6.02 -13.66
CA HIS A 207 14.39 5.11 -13.74
C HIS A 207 14.42 4.06 -12.63
N TRP A 208 13.91 4.39 -11.44
CA TRP A 208 14.10 3.53 -10.26
C TRP A 208 12.85 2.79 -9.84
N GLY A 209 11.67 3.22 -10.29
CA GLY A 209 10.41 2.58 -9.87
C GLY A 209 10.12 2.72 -8.36
N SER A 210 10.67 3.73 -7.71
CA SER A 210 10.54 4.00 -6.28
C SER A 210 10.13 5.43 -6.02
N ASN A 211 9.78 5.77 -4.77
CA ASN A 211 9.38 7.13 -4.39
C ASN A 211 9.99 7.61 -3.06
N THR A 212 11.05 6.99 -2.63
CA THR A 212 11.71 7.27 -1.35
C THR A 212 12.85 8.29 -1.47
N THR A 213 13.09 8.86 -2.65
CA THR A 213 14.08 9.93 -2.85
C THR A 213 13.47 11.31 -2.65
N ARG A 214 14.31 12.33 -2.41
CA ARG A 214 13.85 13.71 -2.11
C ARG A 214 12.99 14.30 -3.23
N GLU A 215 13.25 13.95 -4.49
CA GLU A 215 12.49 14.42 -5.64
C GLU A 215 11.02 14.00 -5.58
N LEU A 216 10.72 12.90 -4.88
CA LEU A 216 9.38 12.37 -4.72
C LEU A 216 8.80 12.56 -3.31
N LEU A 217 9.62 12.55 -2.28
CA LEU A 217 9.15 12.89 -0.92
C LEU A 217 8.63 14.33 -0.84
N TRP A 218 9.23 15.26 -1.57
CA TRP A 218 8.77 16.63 -1.60
C TRP A 218 7.35 16.79 -2.20
N PRO A 219 7.03 16.30 -3.43
CA PRO A 219 5.68 16.40 -3.98
C PRO A 219 4.64 15.62 -3.16
N ILE A 220 5.01 14.49 -2.55
CA ILE A 220 4.15 13.77 -1.60
C ILE A 220 3.80 14.71 -0.44
N SER A 221 4.79 15.34 0.17
CA SER A 221 4.55 16.27 1.29
C SER A 221 3.66 17.46 0.88
N VAL A 222 3.95 18.10 -0.25
CA VAL A 222 3.18 19.27 -0.71
C VAL A 222 1.74 18.91 -1.05
N ALA A 223 1.53 17.81 -1.80
CA ALA A 223 0.19 17.36 -2.16
C ALA A 223 -0.62 16.93 -0.94
N GLY A 224 -0.02 16.21 0.01
CA GLY A 224 -0.66 15.81 1.26
C GLY A 224 -1.15 17.02 2.06
N GLN A 225 -0.27 18.01 2.26
CA GLN A 225 -0.65 19.24 2.95
C GLN A 225 -1.78 20.01 2.23
N ALA A 226 -1.74 20.06 0.89
CA ALA A 226 -2.79 20.71 0.12
C ALA A 226 -4.13 19.98 0.30
N MET A 227 -4.14 18.67 0.22
CA MET A 227 -5.35 17.86 0.38
C MET A 227 -5.90 17.90 1.81
N ALA A 228 -5.05 17.77 2.81
CA ALA A 228 -5.45 17.82 4.22
C ALA A 228 -6.05 19.17 4.64
N ARG A 229 -5.59 20.28 4.05
CA ARG A 229 -6.11 21.62 4.34
C ARG A 229 -7.41 21.94 3.62
N ASN A 230 -7.61 21.40 2.42
CA ASN A 230 -8.67 21.85 1.52
C ASN A 230 -9.77 20.80 1.28
N SER A 231 -9.61 19.59 1.81
CA SER A 231 -10.58 18.51 1.61
C SER A 231 -10.71 17.61 2.83
N LYS A 232 -11.74 16.78 2.82
CA LYS A 232 -11.94 15.67 3.77
C LYS A 232 -11.86 14.32 3.05
N LEU A 233 -11.25 14.30 1.89
CA LEU A 233 -11.07 13.07 1.12
C LEU A 233 -10.01 12.18 1.78
N LEU A 234 -10.24 10.89 1.75
CA LEU A 234 -9.27 9.91 2.24
C LEU A 234 -8.18 9.64 1.21
N HIS A 235 -6.96 9.81 1.63
CA HIS A 235 -5.79 9.61 0.80
C HIS A 235 -4.80 8.70 1.49
N THR A 236 -4.23 7.77 0.76
CA THR A 236 -3.09 6.96 1.20
C THR A 236 -1.87 7.26 0.34
N SER A 237 -0.74 7.39 0.96
CA SER A 237 0.56 7.46 0.30
C SER A 237 1.18 6.08 0.27
N ASN A 238 1.53 5.61 -0.91
CA ASN A 238 2.14 4.31 -1.11
C ASN A 238 3.65 4.43 -1.08
N GLY A 239 4.30 3.64 -0.24
CA GLY A 239 5.76 3.56 -0.17
C GLY A 239 6.33 2.52 -1.12
N PHE A 240 7.21 2.95 -2.01
CA PHE A 240 7.95 2.09 -2.93
C PHE A 240 9.45 2.31 -2.74
N SER A 241 10.14 1.34 -2.16
CA SER A 241 11.57 1.42 -1.90
C SER A 241 12.43 0.96 -3.07
N ASN A 242 13.67 1.42 -3.11
CA ASN A 242 14.68 0.93 -4.04
C ASN A 242 15.23 -0.42 -3.58
N ALA A 243 15.55 -0.53 -2.30
CA ALA A 243 16.13 -1.71 -1.73
C ALA A 243 15.08 -2.79 -1.44
N GLY A 244 15.52 -4.03 -1.36
CA GLY A 244 14.69 -5.20 -1.08
C GLY A 244 14.79 -5.71 0.37
N PRO A 245 14.05 -6.78 0.68
CA PRO A 245 13.92 -7.30 2.03
C PRO A 245 15.24 -7.71 2.66
N MET A 246 15.30 -7.64 3.97
CA MET A 246 16.47 -8.01 4.77
C MET A 246 17.71 -7.17 4.41
N THR A 247 17.49 -5.87 4.12
CA THR A 247 18.53 -4.85 4.03
C THR A 247 18.22 -3.71 4.99
N GLU A 248 19.24 -3.06 5.53
CA GLU A 248 19.01 -1.88 6.37
C GLU A 248 18.40 -0.74 5.57
N MET A 249 18.83 -0.61 4.33
CA MET A 249 18.40 0.45 3.43
C MET A 249 16.89 0.49 3.27
N VAL A 250 16.22 -0.65 3.04
CA VAL A 250 14.76 -0.68 2.86
C VAL A 250 14.01 -0.17 4.09
N LEU A 251 14.53 -0.45 5.29
CA LEU A 251 13.90 -0.01 6.54
C LEU A 251 14.04 1.50 6.73
N TYR A 252 15.17 2.11 6.36
CA TYR A 252 15.33 3.57 6.36
C TYR A 252 14.45 4.24 5.29
N GLU A 253 14.39 3.67 4.09
CA GLU A 253 13.54 4.19 3.02
C GLU A 253 12.07 4.24 3.43
N THR A 254 11.56 3.13 3.95
CA THR A 254 10.16 3.01 4.38
C THR A 254 9.85 3.90 5.58
N ALA A 255 10.77 3.97 6.56
CA ALA A 255 10.65 4.87 7.70
C ALA A 255 10.58 6.34 7.26
N CYS A 256 11.44 6.75 6.32
CA CYS A 256 11.46 8.11 5.79
C CYS A 256 10.18 8.45 5.03
N HIS A 257 9.69 7.55 4.17
CA HIS A 257 8.44 7.72 3.46
C HIS A 257 7.26 7.87 4.41
N ALA A 258 7.13 6.98 5.40
CA ALA A 258 6.05 7.00 6.38
C ALA A 258 6.07 8.28 7.24
N LEU A 259 7.26 8.71 7.68
CA LEU A 259 7.47 9.96 8.39
C LEU A 259 6.91 11.15 7.61
N VAL A 260 7.41 11.34 6.37
CA VAL A 260 7.03 12.48 5.51
C VAL A 260 5.55 12.44 5.17
N SER A 261 5.02 11.27 4.85
CA SER A 261 3.62 11.09 4.51
C SER A 261 2.71 11.43 5.69
N THR A 262 2.98 10.88 6.87
CA THR A 262 2.13 11.07 8.05
C THR A 262 2.06 12.54 8.50
N VAL A 263 3.20 13.22 8.62
CA VAL A 263 3.20 14.65 9.03
C VAL A 263 2.61 15.58 7.99
N SER A 264 2.43 15.09 6.77
CA SER A 264 1.81 15.83 5.67
C SER A 264 0.30 15.56 5.54
N GLY A 265 -0.26 14.64 6.33
CA GLY A 265 -1.69 14.36 6.39
C GLY A 265 -2.16 13.18 5.56
N TRP A 266 -1.26 12.31 5.10
CA TRP A 266 -1.60 11.06 4.45
C TRP A 266 -1.86 9.94 5.44
N HIS A 267 -2.78 9.03 5.10
CA HIS A 267 -2.76 7.66 5.59
C HIS A 267 -1.69 6.86 4.87
N LEU A 268 -1.33 5.70 5.41
CA LEU A 268 -0.22 4.92 4.91
C LEU A 268 -0.65 3.67 4.15
N TRP A 269 0.05 3.43 3.06
CA TRP A 269 -0.01 2.20 2.30
C TRP A 269 1.43 1.76 2.00
N GLU A 270 2.05 1.13 2.96
CA GLU A 270 3.42 0.67 2.82
C GLU A 270 3.47 -0.71 2.19
N MET A 271 4.40 -0.90 1.24
CA MET A 271 4.25 -2.05 0.43
C MET A 271 5.44 -2.55 -0.33
N ALA A 272 5.75 -1.93 -1.43
CA ALA A 272 6.61 -2.55 -2.40
C ALA A 272 8.06 -2.29 -2.10
N SER A 273 8.85 -3.33 -2.15
CA SER A 273 10.29 -3.28 -2.04
C SER A 273 10.98 -3.73 -3.34
N ALA A 274 12.27 -3.62 -3.40
CA ALA A 274 13.08 -4.00 -4.56
C ALA A 274 12.57 -3.37 -5.88
N ARG A 275 12.27 -2.06 -5.84
CA ARG A 275 11.78 -1.27 -6.99
C ARG A 275 10.44 -1.72 -7.56
N ASN A 276 9.63 -2.43 -6.77
CA ASN A 276 8.36 -3.03 -7.22
C ASN A 276 8.52 -3.90 -8.49
N LYS A 277 9.62 -4.61 -8.60
CA LYS A 277 9.99 -5.29 -9.84
C LYS A 277 10.28 -6.77 -9.69
N TYR A 278 10.79 -7.18 -8.54
CA TYR A 278 11.33 -8.53 -8.39
C TYR A 278 10.38 -9.42 -7.61
N ARG A 279 10.03 -10.57 -8.21
CA ARG A 279 9.19 -11.59 -7.64
C ARG A 279 9.67 -12.06 -6.27
N ASN A 280 8.73 -12.34 -5.37
CA ASN A 280 8.95 -12.85 -4.01
C ASN A 280 9.76 -11.91 -3.08
N ARG A 281 10.05 -10.66 -3.47
CA ARG A 281 10.94 -9.77 -2.72
C ARG A 281 10.18 -8.65 -2.01
N ALA A 282 9.25 -9.05 -1.14
CA ALA A 282 8.64 -8.19 -0.15
C ALA A 282 8.27 -9.00 1.09
N THR A 283 8.37 -8.39 2.26
CA THR A 283 7.97 -9.01 3.52
C THR A 283 7.19 -8.04 4.41
N PRO A 284 6.48 -8.52 5.44
CA PRO A 284 5.78 -7.62 6.35
C PRO A 284 6.69 -6.65 7.11
N MET A 285 7.98 -6.96 7.31
CA MET A 285 8.88 -6.11 8.11
C MET A 285 9.11 -4.72 7.51
N GLU A 286 9.21 -4.62 6.19
CA GLU A 286 9.36 -3.34 5.50
C GLU A 286 8.12 -2.47 5.73
N ALA A 287 6.93 -3.05 5.61
CA ALA A 287 5.69 -2.33 5.88
C ALA A 287 5.54 -1.99 7.37
N ARG A 288 5.89 -2.93 8.25
CA ARG A 288 5.78 -2.76 9.71
C ARG A 288 6.55 -1.56 10.22
N ILE A 289 7.83 -1.39 9.84
CA ILE A 289 8.62 -0.25 10.31
C ILE A 289 7.99 1.08 9.89
N GLY A 290 7.47 1.17 8.67
CA GLY A 290 6.77 2.38 8.21
C GLY A 290 5.51 2.66 9.01
N MET A 291 4.67 1.64 9.26
CA MET A 291 3.45 1.80 10.06
C MET A 291 3.75 2.19 11.50
N GLU A 292 4.75 1.58 12.12
CA GLU A 292 5.18 1.93 13.48
C GLU A 292 5.72 3.37 13.56
N VAL A 293 6.51 3.82 12.58
CA VAL A 293 6.97 5.21 12.48
C VAL A 293 5.78 6.14 12.29
N GLY A 294 4.85 5.84 11.41
CA GLY A 294 3.66 6.65 11.20
C GLY A 294 2.83 6.83 12.48
N HIS A 295 2.58 5.74 13.21
CA HIS A 295 1.89 5.79 14.51
C HIS A 295 2.68 6.61 15.55
N ALA A 296 3.99 6.39 15.63
CA ALA A 296 4.84 7.10 16.58
C ALA A 296 4.83 8.62 16.34
N VAL A 297 5.09 9.06 15.10
CA VAL A 297 5.18 10.49 14.79
C VAL A 297 3.83 11.20 14.87
N ALA A 298 2.73 10.52 14.59
CA ALA A 298 1.39 11.05 14.82
C ALA A 298 1.08 11.16 16.30
N GLY A 299 1.40 10.12 17.09
CA GLY A 299 1.17 10.08 18.53
C GLY A 299 1.97 11.11 19.30
N GLN A 300 3.25 11.32 18.95
CA GLN A 300 4.10 12.33 19.57
C GLN A 300 3.83 13.77 19.08
N GLY A 301 3.00 13.94 18.05
CA GLY A 301 2.66 15.24 17.48
C GLY A 301 3.85 15.93 16.82
N MET A 302 4.71 15.18 16.13
CA MET A 302 5.90 15.70 15.47
C MET A 302 5.56 16.81 14.49
N THR A 303 6.23 17.96 14.60
CA THR A 303 6.05 19.06 13.63
C THR A 303 6.71 18.73 12.30
N ARG A 304 6.30 19.44 11.23
CA ARG A 304 6.93 19.25 9.91
C ARG A 304 8.39 19.69 9.88
N GLU A 305 8.77 20.66 10.68
CA GLU A 305 10.16 21.12 10.83
C GLU A 305 11.01 20.02 11.43
N GLN A 306 10.58 19.42 12.55
CA GLN A 306 11.24 18.27 13.18
C GLN A 306 11.31 17.06 12.22
N ALA A 307 10.20 16.78 11.54
CA ALA A 307 10.14 15.70 10.55
C ALA A 307 11.09 15.94 9.36
N ASN A 308 11.23 17.18 8.90
CA ASN A 308 12.19 17.51 7.84
C ASN A 308 13.65 17.28 8.29
N GLU A 309 14.00 17.65 9.49
CA GLU A 309 15.35 17.39 10.05
C GLU A 309 15.62 15.88 10.14
N LEU A 310 14.65 15.11 10.63
CA LEU A 310 14.75 13.65 10.69
C LEU A 310 14.80 13.01 9.29
N ALA A 311 13.98 13.48 8.37
CA ALA A 311 13.98 12.99 6.99
C ALA A 311 15.32 13.21 6.29
N LEU A 312 15.96 14.37 6.47
CA LEU A 312 17.29 14.63 5.94
C LEU A 312 18.37 13.69 6.52
N ARG A 313 18.27 13.37 7.81
CA ARG A 313 19.15 12.37 8.44
C ARG A 313 18.91 10.97 7.89
N LEU A 314 17.67 10.58 7.65
CA LEU A 314 17.32 9.28 7.03
C LEU A 314 17.79 9.22 5.58
N LEU A 315 17.52 10.25 4.79
CA LEU A 315 17.98 10.34 3.39
C LEU A 315 19.50 10.13 3.29
N SER A 316 20.29 10.72 4.19
CA SER A 316 21.74 10.54 4.19
C SER A 316 22.20 9.10 4.42
N LYS A 317 21.33 8.21 4.88
CA LYS A 317 21.63 6.78 5.05
C LYS A 317 21.47 5.96 3.77
N TYR A 318 20.69 6.45 2.79
CA TYR A 318 20.35 5.61 1.65
C TYR A 318 20.32 6.32 0.28
N GLU A 319 20.10 7.63 0.22
CA GLU A 319 19.82 8.32 -1.05
C GLU A 319 20.94 8.17 -2.08
N ASP A 320 22.19 8.25 -1.66
CA ASP A 320 23.36 8.10 -2.54
C ASP A 320 23.46 6.70 -3.16
N ASN A 321 22.82 5.70 -2.54
CA ASN A 321 22.81 4.32 -3.00
C ASN A 321 21.57 3.95 -3.81
N ALA A 322 20.69 4.91 -4.12
CA ALA A 322 19.42 4.62 -4.79
C ALA A 322 19.60 3.95 -6.17
N ALA A 323 20.66 4.31 -6.90
CA ALA A 323 20.97 3.71 -8.21
C ALA A 323 21.39 2.23 -8.11
N ASP A 324 22.16 1.89 -7.09
CA ASP A 324 22.75 0.56 -6.84
C ASP A 324 22.14 -0.14 -5.62
N ALA A 325 20.89 0.17 -5.31
CA ALA A 325 20.20 -0.37 -4.16
C ALA A 325 20.21 -1.91 -4.14
N PRO A 326 20.50 -2.54 -3.00
CA PRO A 326 20.53 -3.99 -2.89
C PRO A 326 19.13 -4.58 -3.09
N MET A 327 19.01 -5.61 -3.92
CA MET A 327 17.73 -6.28 -4.16
C MET A 327 17.19 -7.04 -2.93
N GLY A 328 18.01 -7.24 -1.93
CA GLY A 328 17.64 -8.02 -0.75
C GLY A 328 17.43 -9.50 -1.02
N LYS A 329 16.77 -10.17 -0.09
CA LYS A 329 16.47 -11.60 -0.14
C LYS A 329 15.00 -11.85 -0.57
N GLU A 330 14.72 -13.07 -0.99
CA GLU A 330 13.35 -13.51 -1.25
C GLU A 330 12.61 -13.86 0.04
N TYR A 331 11.29 -13.84 0.01
CA TYR A 331 10.44 -14.15 1.16
C TYR A 331 10.83 -15.44 1.90
N PRO A 332 11.14 -16.59 1.24
CA PRO A 332 11.52 -17.82 1.95
C PRO A 332 12.87 -17.75 2.67
N GLU A 333 13.70 -16.76 2.35
CA GLU A 333 14.96 -16.52 3.05
C GLU A 333 14.78 -15.60 4.27
N CYS A 334 13.69 -14.83 4.27
CA CYS A 334 13.34 -13.85 5.31
C CYS A 334 12.34 -14.40 6.33
N TYR A 335 11.47 -15.30 5.87
CA TYR A 335 10.36 -15.88 6.64
C TYR A 335 10.34 -17.41 6.51
N ASP A 336 10.02 -18.08 7.60
CA ASP A 336 9.68 -19.51 7.57
C ASP A 336 8.30 -19.66 6.89
N VAL A 337 8.28 -20.36 5.75
CA VAL A 337 7.07 -20.49 4.91
C VAL A 337 5.95 -21.26 5.62
N ALA A 338 6.28 -22.21 6.50
CA ALA A 338 5.29 -23.03 7.18
C ALA A 338 4.62 -22.30 8.33
N THR A 339 5.37 -21.50 9.07
CA THR A 339 4.87 -20.74 10.23
C THR A 339 4.49 -19.30 9.88
N ALA A 340 4.92 -18.79 8.74
CA ALA A 340 4.78 -17.39 8.33
C ALA A 340 5.27 -16.41 9.42
N LEU A 341 6.43 -16.73 10.01
CA LEU A 341 7.13 -15.91 11.00
C LEU A 341 8.50 -15.50 10.45
N PRO A 342 9.02 -14.31 10.82
CA PRO A 342 10.33 -13.87 10.38
C PRO A 342 11.43 -14.76 10.92
N THR A 343 12.52 -14.90 10.16
CA THR A 343 13.74 -15.53 10.67
C THR A 343 14.35 -14.69 11.81
N PRO A 344 15.06 -15.30 12.75
CA PRO A 344 15.72 -14.55 13.83
C PRO A 344 16.63 -13.43 13.30
N GLU A 345 17.42 -13.71 12.26
CA GLU A 345 18.31 -12.72 11.64
C GLU A 345 17.55 -11.50 11.09
N HIS A 346 16.43 -11.72 10.41
CA HIS A 346 15.61 -10.64 9.88
C HIS A 346 14.98 -9.81 11.01
N PHE A 347 14.48 -10.48 12.03
CA PHE A 347 13.88 -9.81 13.19
C PHE A 347 14.91 -9.01 14.00
N ASP A 348 16.14 -9.52 14.17
CA ASP A 348 17.21 -8.82 14.87
C ASP A 348 17.68 -7.57 14.11
N MET A 349 17.76 -7.63 12.77
CA MET A 349 18.02 -6.45 11.94
C MET A 349 16.93 -5.40 12.13
N TYR A 350 15.66 -5.80 12.04
CA TYR A 350 14.52 -4.91 12.24
C TYR A 350 14.60 -4.21 13.62
N ARG A 351 14.84 -4.97 14.69
CA ARG A 351 14.95 -4.40 16.06
C ARG A 351 16.08 -3.38 16.16
N ARG A 352 17.23 -3.69 15.63
CA ARG A 352 18.37 -2.77 15.64
C ARG A 352 18.06 -1.46 14.94
N ILE A 353 17.41 -1.49 13.77
CA ILE A 353 17.03 -0.27 13.06
C ILE A 353 15.92 0.48 13.81
N LYS A 354 14.97 -0.21 14.42
CA LYS A 354 13.96 0.42 15.26
C LYS A 354 14.59 1.15 16.46
N ASP A 355 15.57 0.54 17.14
CA ASP A 355 16.31 1.15 18.23
C ASP A 355 17.08 2.40 17.75
N GLU A 356 17.72 2.35 16.58
CA GLU A 356 18.38 3.51 15.97
C GLU A 356 17.40 4.65 15.65
N LEU A 357 16.22 4.33 15.10
CA LEU A 357 15.17 5.33 14.86
C LEU A 357 14.69 5.97 16.18
N ALA A 358 14.61 5.21 17.26
CA ALA A 358 14.28 5.73 18.58
C ALA A 358 15.37 6.69 19.09
N GLU A 359 16.65 6.37 18.93
CA GLU A 359 17.77 7.27 19.22
C GLU A 359 17.76 8.53 18.35
N MET A 360 17.20 8.46 17.15
CA MET A 360 17.00 9.60 16.28
C MET A 360 15.79 10.47 16.65
N GLY A 361 14.97 10.08 17.63
CA GLY A 361 13.87 10.87 18.17
C GLY A 361 12.46 10.38 17.78
N VAL A 362 12.32 9.16 17.28
CA VAL A 362 11.00 8.53 17.07
C VAL A 362 10.55 7.86 18.37
N GLU A 363 9.46 8.33 18.97
CA GLU A 363 8.93 7.82 20.22
C GLU A 363 7.94 6.68 19.97
N PHE A 364 8.47 5.45 19.82
CA PHE A 364 7.61 4.28 19.62
C PHE A 364 6.77 4.00 20.87
N PRO A 365 5.44 3.84 20.75
CA PRO A 365 4.55 3.65 21.90
C PRO A 365 4.60 2.23 22.47
N TYR A 366 5.29 1.28 21.81
CA TYR A 366 5.40 -0.14 22.20
C TYR A 366 6.69 -0.80 21.71
#